data_758843ec596f6d9204cace3c8004fcb4
#
_entry.id   758843ec596f6d9204cace3c8004fcb4
#
_cell.length_a   1.000
_cell.length_b   1.000
_cell.length_c   1.000
_cell.angle_alpha   90.00
_cell.angle_beta   90.00
_cell.angle_gamma   90.00
#
_symmetry.space_group_name_H-M   'P 1'
#
loop_
_entity.id
_entity.type
_entity.pdbx_description
1 polymer ?
#
loop_
_entity_poly.entity_id
_entity_poly.type
_entity_poly.pdbx_seq_one_letter_code
_entity_poly.pdbx_strand_id
1 'polypeptide(L)'
;MLQTLLKPTTPILTLAEAKRHLGVTSDERDMDIESLVEAATNYIARRCGRTFGTTLYRLSLDETQVQDGSYTEIVLPYPPVQQVALVEYEDANGTTTELSDYQFLSTDERAWILPAPGERWPAVQDENATAFRIEYLAGYTEVPAEAKHAVRVLIRHWYDNASAVITGTISKEIELSLASLCRSLGTGWYADV
;
A
#
# COMPACT_ATOMS: atom_id res chain seq x y z
N MET A 1 -6.62 10.33 -7.28
CA MET A 1 -7.32 9.59 -6.19
C MET A 1 -6.87 8.13 -6.18
N LEU A 2 -6.63 7.50 -5.00
CA LEU A 2 -6.26 6.08 -4.90
C LEU A 2 -7.39 5.28 -4.25
N GLN A 3 -7.74 4.14 -4.84
CA GLN A 3 -8.75 3.21 -4.35
C GLN A 3 -8.16 1.80 -4.22
N THR A 4 -8.55 1.05 -3.19
CA THR A 4 -8.25 -0.37 -3.07
C THR A 4 -9.41 -1.17 -3.67
N LEU A 5 -9.14 -1.92 -4.74
CA LEU A 5 -10.15 -2.75 -5.41
C LEU A 5 -10.25 -4.14 -4.79
N LEU A 6 -9.10 -4.75 -4.49
CA LEU A 6 -9.02 -6.05 -3.82
C LEU A 6 -8.00 -5.98 -2.69
N LYS A 7 -8.39 -6.45 -1.51
CA LYS A 7 -7.50 -6.60 -0.36
C LYS A 7 -6.82 -7.97 -0.38
N PRO A 8 -5.65 -8.12 0.25
CA PRO A 8 -5.00 -9.42 0.39
C PRO A 8 -5.89 -10.38 1.19
N THR A 9 -5.96 -11.63 0.73
CA THR A 9 -6.68 -12.70 1.43
C THR A 9 -5.81 -13.39 2.48
N THR A 10 -4.49 -13.25 2.37
CA THR A 10 -3.54 -13.86 3.30
C THR A 10 -3.02 -12.80 4.26
N PRO A 11 -3.20 -12.98 5.58
CA PRO A 11 -2.69 -12.05 6.57
C PRO A 11 -1.16 -12.10 6.64
N ILE A 12 -0.53 -11.00 7.08
CA ILE A 12 0.93 -10.91 7.25
C ILE A 12 1.44 -11.87 8.36
N LEU A 13 0.63 -12.12 9.37
CA LEU A 13 0.81 -13.15 10.40
C LEU A 13 -0.42 -14.02 10.44
N THR A 14 -0.21 -15.33 10.46
CA THR A 14 -1.31 -16.28 10.73
C THR A 14 -1.78 -16.16 12.18
N LEU A 15 -3.02 -16.54 12.48
CA LEU A 15 -3.55 -16.58 13.83
C LEU A 15 -2.64 -17.43 14.75
N ALA A 16 -2.17 -18.58 14.27
CA ALA A 16 -1.27 -19.46 15.02
C ALA A 16 0.08 -18.79 15.37
N GLU A 17 0.66 -18.00 14.46
CA GLU A 17 1.87 -17.22 14.72
C GLU A 17 1.62 -16.10 15.73
N ALA A 18 0.49 -15.41 15.62
CA ALA A 18 0.10 -14.36 16.56
C ALA A 18 -0.14 -14.92 17.97
N LYS A 19 -0.92 -15.99 18.10
CA LYS A 19 -1.17 -16.68 19.39
C LYS A 19 0.14 -17.14 20.04
N ARG A 20 1.02 -17.76 19.27
CA ARG A 20 2.34 -18.18 19.77
C ARG A 20 3.16 -17.01 20.30
N HIS A 21 3.16 -15.89 19.60
CA HIS A 21 3.86 -14.68 20.02
C HIS A 21 3.27 -14.06 21.29
N LEU A 22 1.94 -14.08 21.41
CA LEU A 22 1.21 -13.56 22.56
C LEU A 22 1.19 -14.53 23.75
N GLY A 23 1.60 -15.80 23.59
CA GLY A 23 1.53 -16.82 24.63
C GLY A 23 0.10 -17.28 24.93
N VAL A 24 -0.81 -17.18 23.96
CA VAL A 24 -2.23 -17.55 24.09
C VAL A 24 -2.44 -18.94 23.53
N THR A 25 -3.10 -19.80 24.32
CA THR A 25 -3.42 -21.20 23.94
C THR A 25 -4.91 -21.44 23.78
N SER A 26 -5.78 -20.63 24.41
CA SER A 26 -7.23 -20.76 24.28
C SER A 26 -7.73 -20.12 22.98
N ASP A 27 -8.89 -20.58 22.49
CA ASP A 27 -9.51 -20.08 21.26
C ASP A 27 -10.55 -18.97 21.53
N GLU A 28 -10.79 -18.64 22.80
CA GLU A 28 -11.82 -17.67 23.21
C GLU A 28 -11.61 -16.26 22.65
N ARG A 29 -10.35 -15.90 22.33
CA ARG A 29 -9.97 -14.58 21.87
C ARG A 29 -9.43 -14.57 20.42
N ASP A 30 -9.70 -15.60 19.65
CA ASP A 30 -9.18 -15.73 18.29
C ASP A 30 -9.59 -14.56 17.40
N MET A 31 -10.88 -14.19 17.41
CA MET A 31 -11.40 -13.06 16.63
C MET A 31 -10.77 -11.71 17.04
N ASP A 32 -10.52 -11.53 18.34
CA ASP A 32 -9.86 -10.31 18.84
C ASP A 32 -8.42 -10.25 18.32
N ILE A 33 -7.70 -11.38 18.36
CA ILE A 33 -6.31 -11.47 17.91
C ILE A 33 -6.22 -11.26 16.39
N GLU A 34 -7.13 -11.83 15.61
CA GLU A 34 -7.20 -11.59 14.15
C GLU A 34 -7.43 -10.10 13.85
N SER A 35 -8.36 -9.46 14.56
CA SER A 35 -8.62 -8.03 14.43
C SER A 35 -7.41 -7.17 14.79
N LEU A 36 -6.66 -7.56 15.84
CA LEU A 36 -5.42 -6.89 16.23
C LEU A 36 -4.34 -7.04 15.14
N VAL A 37 -4.20 -8.22 14.54
CA VAL A 37 -3.24 -8.45 13.44
C VAL A 37 -3.60 -7.59 12.24
N GLU A 38 -4.87 -7.53 11.86
CA GLU A 38 -5.32 -6.69 10.75
C GLU A 38 -5.06 -5.21 11.03
N ALA A 39 -5.43 -4.72 12.20
CA ALA A 39 -5.23 -3.33 12.60
C ALA A 39 -3.74 -2.96 12.63
N ALA A 40 -2.90 -3.81 13.20
CA ALA A 40 -1.45 -3.60 13.25
C ALA A 40 -0.82 -3.62 11.85
N THR A 41 -1.25 -4.54 11.00
CA THR A 41 -0.78 -4.60 9.59
C THR A 41 -1.11 -3.31 8.85
N ASN A 42 -2.37 -2.85 8.96
CA ASN A 42 -2.81 -1.62 8.32
C ASN A 42 -2.09 -0.38 8.88
N TYR A 43 -1.80 -0.36 10.17
CA TYR A 43 -1.04 0.71 10.80
C TYR A 43 0.39 0.78 10.25
N ILE A 44 1.12 -0.34 10.24
CA ILE A 44 2.50 -0.41 9.74
C ILE A 44 2.54 -0.11 8.23
N ALA A 45 1.61 -0.65 7.44
CA ALA A 45 1.54 -0.42 6.00
C ALA A 45 1.45 1.08 5.66
N ARG A 46 0.55 1.79 6.35
CA ARG A 46 0.40 3.25 6.18
C ARG A 46 1.64 4.02 6.60
N ARG A 47 2.22 3.69 7.76
CA ARG A 47 3.41 4.37 8.30
C ARG A 47 4.65 4.15 7.45
N CYS A 48 4.80 2.97 6.84
CA CYS A 48 5.92 2.66 5.94
C CYS A 48 5.64 3.07 4.48
N GLY A 49 4.41 3.46 4.13
CA GLY A 49 4.04 3.71 2.74
C GLY A 49 4.19 2.46 1.86
N ARG A 50 3.91 1.27 2.41
CA ARG A 50 4.14 -0.04 1.77
C ARG A 50 2.89 -0.88 1.71
N THR A 51 2.83 -1.76 0.72
CA THR A 51 1.83 -2.83 0.66
C THR A 51 2.49 -4.15 1.02
N PHE A 52 2.00 -4.82 2.05
CA PHE A 52 2.61 -6.09 2.49
C PHE A 52 1.98 -7.32 1.84
N GLY A 53 0.69 -7.37 1.63
CA GLY A 53 0.02 -8.46 0.93
C GLY A 53 -0.46 -8.03 -0.44
N THR A 54 -0.59 -8.97 -1.37
CA THR A 54 -1.03 -8.69 -2.75
C THR A 54 -2.36 -7.95 -2.77
N THR A 55 -2.34 -6.72 -3.23
CA THR A 55 -3.47 -5.79 -3.23
C THR A 55 -3.63 -5.19 -4.62
N LEU A 56 -4.85 -5.16 -5.13
CA LEU A 56 -5.16 -4.47 -6.37
C LEU A 56 -5.60 -3.04 -6.06
N TYR A 57 -4.87 -2.08 -6.57
CA TYR A 57 -5.18 -0.65 -6.49
C TYR A 57 -5.64 -0.10 -7.83
N ARG A 58 -6.47 0.94 -7.77
CA ARG A 58 -6.74 1.84 -8.90
C ARG A 58 -6.29 3.25 -8.51
N LEU A 59 -5.35 3.79 -9.26
CA LEU A 59 -4.94 5.19 -9.22
C LEU A 59 -5.70 5.94 -10.31
N SER A 60 -6.51 6.94 -9.92
CA SER A 60 -7.21 7.82 -10.84
C SER A 60 -6.58 9.21 -10.79
N LEU A 61 -6.32 9.76 -11.95
CA LEU A 61 -5.66 11.04 -12.18
C LEU A 61 -6.52 11.92 -13.10
N ASP A 62 -6.42 13.21 -12.91
CA ASP A 62 -7.00 14.23 -13.79
C ASP A 62 -5.97 14.71 -14.83
N GLU A 63 -6.40 15.59 -15.72
CA GLU A 63 -5.58 16.18 -16.78
C GLU A 63 -4.31 16.87 -16.26
N THR A 64 -4.42 17.57 -15.12
CA THR A 64 -3.29 18.32 -14.56
C THR A 64 -2.21 17.41 -14.00
N GLN A 65 -2.59 16.24 -13.50
CA GLN A 65 -1.71 15.24 -12.93
C GLN A 65 -1.02 14.40 -14.01
N VAL A 66 -1.70 14.14 -15.12
CA VAL A 66 -1.12 13.43 -16.28
C VAL A 66 -0.24 14.36 -17.10
N GLN A 67 -0.52 15.66 -17.08
CA GLN A 67 0.18 16.69 -17.88
C GLN A 67 0.20 16.32 -19.37
N ASP A 68 -0.95 16.48 -20.01
CA ASP A 68 -1.15 16.21 -21.45
C ASP A 68 0.04 16.63 -22.30
N GLY A 69 0.43 15.76 -23.21
CA GLY A 69 1.56 15.96 -24.12
C GLY A 69 2.94 15.97 -23.42
N SER A 70 3.03 15.61 -22.13
CA SER A 70 4.29 15.53 -21.39
C SER A 70 4.92 14.13 -21.46
N TYR A 71 6.20 14.07 -21.12
CA TYR A 71 6.96 12.83 -20.85
C TYR A 71 7.22 12.66 -19.36
N THR A 72 6.24 13.00 -18.55
CA THR A 72 6.37 12.97 -17.09
C THR A 72 6.07 11.58 -16.55
N GLU A 73 6.86 11.13 -15.60
CA GLU A 73 6.59 9.87 -14.91
C GLU A 73 5.34 9.96 -14.03
N ILE A 74 4.55 8.90 -14.01
CA ILE A 74 3.45 8.73 -13.06
C ILE A 74 3.90 7.73 -12.02
N VAL A 75 4.07 8.19 -10.78
CA VAL A 75 4.49 7.35 -9.66
C VAL A 75 3.30 6.56 -9.13
N LEU A 76 3.50 5.25 -8.95
CA LEU A 76 2.52 4.34 -8.39
C LEU A 76 2.73 4.23 -6.87
N PRO A 77 1.75 4.65 -6.05
CA PRO A 77 1.86 4.60 -4.59
C PRO A 77 1.98 3.18 -4.01
N TYR A 78 2.45 3.09 -2.78
CA TYR A 78 2.49 1.87 -1.98
C TYR A 78 3.26 0.69 -2.58
N PRO A 79 4.53 0.89 -2.97
CA PRO A 79 5.37 -0.20 -3.49
C PRO A 79 5.56 -1.33 -2.44
N PRO A 80 6.11 -2.49 -2.84
CA PRO A 80 6.54 -2.81 -4.19
C PRO A 80 5.36 -3.08 -5.13
N VAL A 81 5.47 -2.64 -6.37
CA VAL A 81 4.48 -2.92 -7.41
C VAL A 81 4.97 -4.10 -8.24
N GLN A 82 4.12 -5.13 -8.33
CA GLN A 82 4.45 -6.37 -9.05
C GLN A 82 4.20 -6.24 -10.55
N GLN A 83 3.05 -5.64 -10.90
CA GLN A 83 2.65 -5.42 -12.29
C GLN A 83 1.58 -4.34 -12.40
N VAL A 84 1.49 -3.75 -13.57
CA VAL A 84 0.35 -2.93 -14.00
C VAL A 84 -0.64 -3.86 -14.71
N ALA A 85 -1.89 -3.84 -14.27
CA ALA A 85 -2.95 -4.70 -14.78
C ALA A 85 -3.74 -4.02 -15.91
N LEU A 86 -3.96 -2.70 -15.81
CA LEU A 86 -4.71 -1.92 -16.78
C LEU A 86 -4.26 -0.47 -16.74
N VAL A 87 -4.12 0.15 -17.89
CA VAL A 87 -4.03 1.59 -18.05
C VAL A 87 -5.10 2.01 -19.02
N GLU A 88 -5.99 2.90 -18.63
CA GLU A 88 -7.05 3.42 -19.50
C GLU A 88 -7.22 4.92 -19.30
N TYR A 89 -7.68 5.58 -20.33
CA TYR A 89 -7.99 7.01 -20.29
C TYR A 89 -9.30 7.31 -21.00
N GLU A 90 -9.91 8.42 -20.65
CA GLU A 90 -11.09 8.96 -21.29
C GLU A 90 -10.68 10.19 -22.12
N ASP A 91 -10.93 10.14 -23.41
CA ASP A 91 -10.57 11.23 -24.33
C ASP A 91 -11.54 12.43 -24.22
N ALA A 92 -11.24 13.52 -24.91
CA ALA A 92 -12.06 14.74 -24.91
C ALA A 92 -13.53 14.52 -25.37
N ASN A 93 -13.83 13.38 -26.00
CA ASN A 93 -15.18 13.03 -26.43
C ASN A 93 -15.91 12.12 -25.43
N GLY A 94 -15.27 11.78 -24.31
CA GLY A 94 -15.80 10.85 -23.30
C GLY A 94 -15.66 9.37 -23.70
N THR A 95 -14.76 9.04 -24.64
CA THR A 95 -14.51 7.67 -25.04
C THR A 95 -13.39 7.07 -24.18
N THR A 96 -13.66 5.95 -23.51
CA THR A 96 -12.63 5.21 -22.77
C THR A 96 -11.79 4.37 -23.74
N THR A 97 -10.48 4.52 -23.65
CA THR A 97 -9.50 3.80 -24.47
C THR A 97 -8.45 3.16 -23.56
N GLU A 98 -8.11 1.90 -23.80
CA GLU A 98 -7.00 1.22 -23.14
C GLU A 98 -5.66 1.66 -23.75
N LEU A 99 -4.69 1.99 -22.89
CA LEU A 99 -3.33 2.35 -23.28
C LEU A 99 -2.42 1.16 -23.03
N SER A 100 -1.88 0.57 -24.10
CA SER A 100 -0.95 -0.58 -24.03
C SER A 100 0.52 -0.17 -24.17
N ASP A 101 0.78 0.97 -24.81
CA ASP A 101 2.13 1.45 -25.11
C ASP A 101 2.64 2.38 -24.00
N TYR A 102 3.25 1.78 -22.98
CA TYR A 102 3.91 2.49 -21.88
C TYR A 102 5.09 1.68 -21.35
N GLN A 103 5.98 2.33 -20.63
CA GLN A 103 7.08 1.67 -19.91
C GLN A 103 6.71 1.55 -18.43
N PHE A 104 6.79 0.35 -17.89
CA PHE A 104 6.65 0.12 -16.45
C PHE A 104 8.02 -0.19 -15.83
N LEU A 105 8.37 0.54 -14.78
CA LEU A 105 9.61 0.35 -14.03
C LEU A 105 9.25 0.21 -12.55
N SER A 106 9.86 -0.76 -11.89
CA SER A 106 9.61 -1.05 -10.50
C SER A 106 10.90 -1.45 -9.79
N THR A 107 11.06 -0.93 -8.59
CA THR A 107 12.02 -1.37 -7.58
C THR A 107 11.24 -1.70 -6.31
N ASP A 108 11.94 -2.24 -5.30
CA ASP A 108 11.31 -2.48 -4.00
C ASP A 108 10.82 -1.18 -3.33
N GLU A 109 11.44 -0.04 -3.67
CA GLU A 109 11.17 1.25 -3.03
C GLU A 109 10.22 2.14 -3.82
N ARG A 110 10.18 1.99 -5.15
CA ARG A 110 9.48 2.89 -6.05
C ARG A 110 9.00 2.15 -7.30
N ALA A 111 7.83 2.53 -7.76
CA ALA A 111 7.31 2.10 -9.06
C ALA A 111 6.72 3.29 -9.82
N TRP A 112 6.87 3.28 -11.14
CA TRP A 112 6.35 4.35 -11.99
C TRP A 112 6.10 3.84 -13.41
N ILE A 113 5.26 4.56 -14.12
CA ILE A 113 5.07 4.37 -15.55
C ILE A 113 5.50 5.63 -16.31
N LEU A 114 5.92 5.44 -17.55
CA LEU A 114 6.31 6.46 -18.51
C LEU A 114 5.62 6.17 -19.84
N PRO A 115 5.39 7.18 -20.69
CA PRO A 115 5.01 6.93 -22.07
C PRO A 115 6.02 6.01 -22.78
N ALA A 116 5.60 5.38 -23.87
CA ALA A 116 6.54 4.65 -24.73
C ALA A 116 7.64 5.58 -25.26
N PRO A 117 8.82 5.05 -25.64
CA PRO A 117 9.91 5.87 -26.13
C PRO A 117 9.50 6.67 -27.38
N GLY A 118 9.61 7.99 -27.30
CA GLY A 118 9.22 8.91 -28.36
C GLY A 118 7.75 9.33 -28.36
N GLU A 119 6.95 8.71 -27.49
CA GLU A 119 5.53 9.04 -27.30
C GLU A 119 5.33 9.99 -26.10
N ARG A 120 4.10 10.48 -25.96
CA ARG A 120 3.65 11.34 -24.87
C ARG A 120 2.34 10.79 -24.31
N TRP A 121 2.00 11.22 -23.10
CA TRP A 121 0.69 10.89 -22.56
C TRP A 121 -0.42 11.44 -23.46
N PRO A 122 -1.49 10.67 -23.68
CA PRO A 122 -2.63 11.13 -24.49
C PRO A 122 -3.34 12.30 -23.82
N ALA A 123 -4.01 13.11 -24.64
CA ALA A 123 -4.95 14.10 -24.14
C ALA A 123 -6.12 13.40 -23.45
N VAL A 124 -6.42 13.81 -22.23
CA VAL A 124 -7.52 13.27 -21.44
C VAL A 124 -8.64 14.30 -21.33
N GLN A 125 -9.83 13.84 -20.98
CA GLN A 125 -11.00 14.68 -20.81
C GLN A 125 -10.78 15.74 -19.72
N ASP A 126 -11.03 16.99 -20.07
CA ASP A 126 -10.97 18.13 -19.17
C ASP A 126 -12.01 18.00 -18.05
N GLU A 127 -11.70 18.57 -16.88
CA GLU A 127 -12.60 18.59 -15.71
C GLU A 127 -13.05 17.22 -15.20
N ASN A 128 -12.44 16.12 -15.67
CA ASN A 128 -12.72 14.76 -15.21
C ASN A 128 -11.62 14.28 -14.26
N ALA A 129 -11.91 14.26 -12.96
CA ALA A 129 -10.98 13.83 -11.92
C ALA A 129 -10.53 12.35 -12.02
N THR A 130 -11.11 11.59 -12.92
CA THR A 130 -10.83 10.17 -13.15
C THR A 130 -10.56 9.85 -14.63
N ALA A 131 -10.15 10.85 -15.40
CA ALA A 131 -9.92 10.71 -16.83
C ALA A 131 -8.80 9.75 -17.18
N PHE A 132 -7.82 9.55 -16.28
CA PHE A 132 -6.75 8.58 -16.46
C PHE A 132 -6.75 7.59 -15.28
N ARG A 133 -6.79 6.30 -15.56
CA ARG A 133 -6.91 5.24 -14.57
C ARG A 133 -5.82 4.19 -14.75
N ILE A 134 -5.16 3.85 -13.68
CA ILE A 134 -4.13 2.81 -13.63
C ILE A 134 -4.51 1.79 -12.58
N GLU A 135 -4.73 0.55 -13.00
CA GLU A 135 -4.87 -0.57 -12.06
C GLU A 135 -3.56 -1.33 -11.97
N TYR A 136 -3.13 -1.59 -10.74
CA TYR A 136 -1.87 -2.27 -10.51
C TYR A 136 -1.92 -3.17 -9.28
N LEU A 137 -1.16 -4.26 -9.33
CA LEU A 137 -0.93 -5.16 -8.22
C LEU A 137 0.30 -4.72 -7.46
N ALA A 138 0.12 -4.47 -6.17
CA ALA A 138 1.21 -4.16 -5.26
C ALA A 138 1.25 -5.17 -4.11
N GLY A 139 2.40 -5.22 -3.45
CA GLY A 139 2.65 -6.09 -2.30
C GLY A 139 3.83 -7.01 -2.51
N TYR A 140 4.36 -7.49 -1.40
CA TYR A 140 5.48 -8.44 -1.44
C TYR A 140 4.99 -9.84 -1.80
N THR A 141 5.73 -10.54 -2.65
CA THR A 141 5.54 -11.99 -2.88
C THR A 141 5.88 -12.76 -1.60
N GLU A 142 6.94 -12.35 -0.91
CA GLU A 142 7.30 -12.84 0.41
C GLU A 142 7.48 -11.66 1.36
N VAL A 143 6.64 -11.59 2.40
CA VAL A 143 6.66 -10.48 3.34
C VAL A 143 7.97 -10.46 4.12
N PRO A 144 8.70 -9.32 4.15
CA PRO A 144 9.95 -9.18 4.89
C PRO A 144 9.81 -9.53 6.39
N ALA A 145 10.86 -10.14 6.94
CA ALA A 145 10.88 -10.53 8.35
C ALA A 145 10.72 -9.32 9.30
N GLU A 146 11.27 -8.18 8.90
CA GLU A 146 11.18 -6.90 9.61
C GLU A 146 9.72 -6.41 9.71
N ALA A 147 8.95 -6.54 8.64
CA ALA A 147 7.53 -6.19 8.64
C ALA A 147 6.73 -7.10 9.57
N LYS A 148 6.97 -8.42 9.49
CA LYS A 148 6.37 -9.39 10.42
C LYS A 148 6.74 -9.09 11.87
N HIS A 149 8.00 -8.70 12.11
CA HIS A 149 8.46 -8.34 13.44
C HIS A 149 7.79 -7.06 13.97
N ALA A 150 7.67 -6.02 13.11
CA ALA A 150 6.98 -4.79 13.46
C ALA A 150 5.52 -5.05 13.88
N VAL A 151 4.80 -5.89 13.13
CA VAL A 151 3.43 -6.29 13.48
C VAL A 151 3.39 -7.04 14.81
N ARG A 152 4.33 -7.98 15.07
CA ARG A 152 4.42 -8.70 16.36
C ARG A 152 4.63 -7.76 17.54
N VAL A 153 5.54 -6.79 17.43
CA VAL A 153 5.77 -5.79 18.46
C VAL A 153 4.49 -5.00 18.76
N LEU A 154 3.77 -4.60 17.72
CA LEU A 154 2.58 -3.78 17.86
C LEU A 154 1.40 -4.55 18.46
N ILE A 155 1.13 -5.80 18.00
CA ILE A 155 0.06 -6.63 18.57
C ILE A 155 0.33 -6.95 20.04
N ARG A 156 1.58 -7.21 20.42
CA ARG A 156 1.96 -7.44 21.81
C ARG A 156 1.65 -6.22 22.68
N HIS A 157 2.08 -5.03 22.21
CA HIS A 157 1.80 -3.78 22.92
C HIS A 157 0.30 -3.55 23.10
N TRP A 158 -0.50 -3.71 22.07
CA TRP A 158 -1.94 -3.49 22.14
C TRP A 158 -2.66 -4.57 22.94
N TYR A 159 -2.21 -5.81 22.87
CA TYR A 159 -2.77 -6.91 23.66
C TYR A 159 -2.57 -6.71 25.17
N ASP A 160 -1.38 -6.25 25.57
CA ASP A 160 -1.06 -6.01 26.99
C ASP A 160 -1.70 -4.71 27.51
N ASN A 161 -2.00 -3.76 26.62
CA ASN A 161 -2.54 -2.44 26.94
C ASN A 161 -3.84 -2.18 26.18
N ALA A 162 -4.91 -2.90 26.54
CA ALA A 162 -6.20 -2.81 25.83
C ALA A 162 -6.77 -1.39 25.76
N SER A 163 -6.49 -0.51 26.73
CA SER A 163 -6.86 0.90 26.69
C SER A 163 -6.12 1.71 25.62
N ALA A 164 -4.90 1.31 25.25
CA ALA A 164 -4.13 1.97 24.19
C ALA A 164 -4.71 1.73 22.78
N VAL A 165 -5.39 0.59 22.59
CA VAL A 165 -6.10 0.29 21.33
C VAL A 165 -7.25 1.28 21.11
N ILE A 166 -7.99 1.60 22.14
CA ILE A 166 -9.14 2.51 22.08
C ILE A 166 -8.70 3.95 21.76
N THR A 167 -7.53 4.36 22.28
CA THR A 167 -7.00 5.72 22.07
C THR A 167 -6.04 5.84 20.89
N GLY A 168 -5.63 4.70 20.27
CA GLY A 168 -4.61 4.67 19.21
C GLY A 168 -3.22 5.12 19.69
N THR A 169 -3.00 5.17 21.00
CA THR A 169 -1.76 5.66 21.60
C THR A 169 -0.69 4.56 21.61
N ILE A 170 0.49 4.91 21.16
CA ILE A 170 1.68 4.05 21.19
C ILE A 170 2.74 4.75 22.05
N SER A 171 3.46 4.00 22.88
CA SER A 171 4.56 4.60 23.65
C SER A 171 5.68 5.07 22.72
N LYS A 172 6.39 6.13 23.11
CA LYS A 172 7.50 6.70 22.33
C LYS A 172 8.59 5.66 22.00
N GLU A 173 8.87 4.74 22.91
CA GLU A 173 9.88 3.70 22.73
C GLU A 173 9.47 2.72 21.61
N ILE A 174 8.20 2.32 21.58
CA ILE A 174 7.67 1.45 20.54
C ILE A 174 7.62 2.21 19.21
N GLU A 175 7.21 3.47 19.21
CA GLU A 175 7.22 4.31 18.01
C GLU A 175 8.62 4.41 17.38
N LEU A 176 9.66 4.62 18.20
CA LEU A 176 11.05 4.65 17.74
C LEU A 176 11.51 3.29 17.18
N SER A 177 11.12 2.18 17.83
CA SER A 177 11.42 0.84 17.36
C SER A 177 10.75 0.55 16.01
N LEU A 178 9.47 0.89 15.87
CA LEU A 178 8.72 0.74 14.62
C LEU A 178 9.29 1.64 13.51
N ALA A 179 9.67 2.88 13.83
CA ALA A 179 10.30 3.78 12.89
C ALA A 179 11.64 3.25 12.37
N SER A 180 12.43 2.59 13.23
CA SER A 180 13.68 1.93 12.82
C SER A 180 13.41 0.76 11.86
N LEU A 181 12.40 -0.08 12.18
CA LEU A 181 12.00 -1.20 11.33
C LEU A 181 11.42 -0.74 9.98
N CYS A 182 10.65 0.35 9.95
CA CYS A 182 10.16 0.91 8.68
C CYS A 182 11.28 1.46 7.82
N ARG A 183 12.32 2.09 8.43
CA ARG A 183 13.49 2.55 7.68
C ARG A 183 14.28 1.41 7.03
N SER A 184 14.36 0.25 7.67
CA SER A 184 15.02 -0.93 7.08
C SER A 184 14.30 -1.48 5.85
N LEU A 185 13.02 -1.13 5.67
CA LEU A 185 12.23 -1.47 4.48
C LEU A 185 12.43 -0.47 3.32
N GLY A 186 13.42 0.43 3.41
CA GLY A 186 13.76 1.39 2.36
C GLY A 186 12.86 2.63 2.30
N THR A 187 11.90 2.78 3.21
CA THR A 187 11.04 3.96 3.29
C THR A 187 11.23 4.68 4.62
N GLY A 188 11.10 6.00 4.60
CA GLY A 188 11.07 6.77 5.84
C GLY A 188 9.82 6.44 6.67
N TRP A 189 9.90 6.65 7.97
CA TRP A 189 8.72 6.71 8.83
C TRP A 189 7.96 8.00 8.50
N TYR A 190 6.79 7.87 7.91
CA TYR A 190 5.91 9.00 7.68
C TYR A 190 5.22 9.36 8.99
N ALA A 191 5.65 10.45 9.62
CA ALA A 191 4.87 11.08 10.68
C ALA A 191 3.58 11.62 10.04
N ASP A 192 2.46 11.54 10.77
CA ASP A 192 1.22 12.15 10.30
C ASP A 192 1.47 13.65 10.03
N VAL A 193 1.26 14.06 8.78
CA VAL A 193 1.19 15.46 8.38
C VAL A 193 -0.24 15.92 8.57
#